data_32b72aeb74cc952dded4c85ac052c9c9
#
_entry.id   32b72aeb74cc952dded4c85ac052c9c9
#
_cell.length_a   1.000
_cell.length_b   1.000
_cell.length_c   1.000
_cell.angle_alpha   90.00
_cell.angle_beta   90.00
_cell.angle_gamma   90.00
#
_symmetry.space_group_name_H-M   'P 1'
#
loop_
_entity.id
_entity.type
_entity.pdbx_description
1 polymer ?
#
loop_
_entity_poly.entity_id
_entity_poly.type
_entity_poly.pdbx_seq_one_letter_code
_entity_poly.pdbx_strand_id
1 'polypeptide(L)'
;MKGYNVIGYTIMFAYALACMYFAPLHIGPWMGLLIGAAYFVICWFIGGLYLSSVIHMGIAHRALDYKEWFVQTITVVNNTFGVYVNPVTWVNRHRLHHKFSDHPGDPNKLSSDGFWRTLYLCLMPYKCAANMATDDIFESWSFRLVSNPVYAVVSQVFNFGLLWLLVGDLTFASVIWLTFRVFALWINMIQNYWTHDRRFGYRRYDDERDNAMNIGEWLPVTATFSACLQNNHHHSPGLLRLSHEECEYDFGFATVRAMKALGLVRATSSGAKLPKDVPLASLNF
;
A
#
# COMPACT_ATOMS: atom_id res chain seq x y z
N MET A 1 -5.18 -0.85 -23.65
CA MET A 1 -4.64 -0.71 -22.26
C MET A 1 -5.70 -0.04 -21.42
N LYS A 2 -6.02 -0.56 -20.21
CA LYS A 2 -7.07 0.00 -19.35
C LYS A 2 -6.62 1.36 -18.78
N GLY A 3 -7.58 2.27 -18.51
CA GLY A 3 -7.28 3.66 -18.14
C GLY A 3 -6.37 3.82 -16.91
N TYR A 4 -6.54 3.00 -15.88
CA TYR A 4 -5.68 3.04 -14.69
C TYR A 4 -4.22 2.70 -14.99
N ASN A 5 -3.94 1.79 -15.95
CA ASN A 5 -2.59 1.49 -16.40
C ASN A 5 -1.97 2.65 -17.17
N VAL A 6 -2.76 3.29 -18.05
CA VAL A 6 -2.30 4.49 -18.78
C VAL A 6 -1.89 5.57 -17.80
N ILE A 7 -2.71 5.83 -16.77
CA ILE A 7 -2.41 6.81 -15.72
C ILE A 7 -1.10 6.45 -15.00
N GLY A 8 -0.94 5.20 -14.56
CA GLY A 8 0.27 4.77 -13.85
C GLY A 8 1.54 4.93 -14.67
N TYR A 9 1.54 4.44 -15.91
CA TYR A 9 2.69 4.62 -16.82
C TYR A 9 2.96 6.09 -17.16
N THR A 10 1.91 6.90 -17.33
CA THR A 10 2.07 8.35 -17.58
C THR A 10 2.73 9.05 -16.38
N ILE A 11 2.32 8.73 -15.15
CA ILE A 11 2.94 9.28 -13.95
C ILE A 11 4.43 8.89 -13.89
N MET A 12 4.76 7.63 -14.12
CA MET A 12 6.16 7.16 -14.08
C MET A 12 7.01 7.80 -15.17
N PHE A 13 6.48 7.92 -16.39
CA PHE A 13 7.18 8.58 -17.49
C PHE A 13 7.37 10.08 -17.24
N ALA A 14 6.30 10.77 -16.81
CA ALA A 14 6.38 12.19 -16.46
C ALA A 14 7.37 12.43 -15.29
N TYR A 15 7.40 11.52 -14.31
CA TYR A 15 8.38 11.56 -13.23
C TYR A 15 9.82 11.48 -13.76
N ALA A 16 10.10 10.50 -14.63
CA ALA A 16 11.44 10.33 -15.21
C ALA A 16 11.87 11.58 -15.99
N LEU A 17 11.00 12.09 -16.84
CA LEU A 17 11.27 13.33 -17.60
C LEU A 17 11.47 14.53 -16.69
N ALA A 18 10.66 14.69 -15.65
CA ALA A 18 10.79 15.77 -14.69
C ALA A 18 12.11 15.70 -13.91
N CYS A 19 12.52 14.49 -13.49
CA CYS A 19 13.83 14.29 -12.84
C CYS A 19 15.00 14.68 -13.75
N MET A 20 14.91 14.43 -15.05
CA MET A 20 15.94 14.84 -16.00
C MET A 20 15.93 16.36 -16.25
N TYR A 21 14.74 16.93 -16.45
CA TYR A 21 14.59 18.34 -16.83
C TYR A 21 14.91 19.31 -15.69
N PHE A 22 14.48 18.99 -14.47
CA PHE A 22 14.69 19.85 -13.29
C PHE A 22 15.99 19.53 -12.54
N ALA A 23 16.79 18.57 -13.01
CA ALA A 23 18.09 18.31 -12.40
C ALA A 23 18.98 19.56 -12.49
N PRO A 24 19.60 20.02 -11.38
CA PRO A 24 20.54 21.12 -11.38
C PRO A 24 21.73 20.83 -12.33
N LEU A 25 22.30 21.90 -12.90
CA LEU A 25 23.42 21.75 -13.87
C LEU A 25 24.62 20.98 -13.32
N HIS A 26 24.91 21.12 -12.03
CA HIS A 26 26.02 20.40 -11.37
C HIS A 26 25.74 18.91 -11.16
N ILE A 27 24.45 18.49 -11.18
CA ILE A 27 24.02 17.08 -11.11
C ILE A 27 23.92 16.50 -12.52
N GLY A 28 23.30 17.26 -13.43
CA GLY A 28 23.02 16.83 -14.78
C GLY A 28 21.84 15.85 -14.90
N PRO A 29 21.25 15.70 -16.11
CA PRO A 29 19.98 15.00 -16.30
C PRO A 29 20.01 13.51 -15.95
N TRP A 30 21.10 12.81 -16.29
CA TRP A 30 21.20 11.37 -16.04
C TRP A 30 21.35 11.04 -14.53
N MET A 31 22.15 11.84 -13.83
CA MET A 31 22.28 11.68 -12.38
C MET A 31 21.01 12.11 -11.68
N GLY A 32 20.31 13.14 -12.18
CA GLY A 32 19.00 13.55 -11.69
C GLY A 32 17.96 12.43 -11.83
N LEU A 33 17.93 11.75 -12.98
CA LEU A 33 17.10 10.56 -13.16
C LEU A 33 17.45 9.45 -12.17
N LEU A 34 18.75 9.16 -11.97
CA LEU A 34 19.20 8.12 -11.05
C LEU A 34 18.79 8.43 -9.60
N ILE A 35 19.01 9.66 -9.15
CA ILE A 35 18.61 10.11 -7.80
C ILE A 35 17.09 9.99 -7.63
N GLY A 36 16.33 10.49 -8.61
CA GLY A 36 14.87 10.37 -8.59
C GLY A 36 14.40 8.93 -8.55
N ALA A 37 14.96 8.06 -9.41
CA ALA A 37 14.62 6.64 -9.45
C ALA A 37 14.96 5.94 -8.12
N ALA A 38 16.11 6.23 -7.53
CA ALA A 38 16.50 5.68 -6.23
C ALA A 38 15.51 6.11 -5.12
N TYR A 39 15.20 7.40 -5.03
CA TYR A 39 14.20 7.90 -4.07
C TYR A 39 12.84 7.23 -4.28
N PHE A 40 12.38 7.16 -5.54
CA PHE A 40 11.11 6.55 -5.88
C PHE A 40 11.04 5.08 -5.44
N VAL A 41 12.04 4.28 -5.82
CA VAL A 41 12.09 2.84 -5.52
C VAL A 41 12.16 2.60 -4.01
N ILE A 42 12.98 3.35 -3.29
CA ILE A 42 13.12 3.22 -1.83
C ILE A 42 11.79 3.55 -1.14
N CYS A 43 11.18 4.70 -1.46
CA CYS A 43 9.93 5.11 -0.84
C CYS A 43 8.75 4.17 -1.19
N TRP A 44 8.68 3.73 -2.46
CA TRP A 44 7.69 2.77 -2.91
C TRP A 44 7.83 1.42 -2.20
N PHE A 45 9.07 0.90 -2.13
CA PHE A 45 9.31 -0.40 -1.51
C PHE A 45 9.02 -0.39 -0.01
N ILE A 46 9.49 0.62 0.71
CA ILE A 46 9.20 0.79 2.15
C ILE A 46 7.69 0.92 2.37
N GLY A 47 7.02 1.77 1.57
CA GLY A 47 5.58 1.99 1.66
C GLY A 47 4.77 0.75 1.39
N GLY A 48 5.08 0.04 0.30
CA GLY A 48 4.39 -1.19 -0.09
C GLY A 48 4.61 -2.33 0.90
N LEU A 49 5.85 -2.52 1.34
CA LEU A 49 6.19 -3.50 2.37
C LEU A 49 5.39 -3.25 3.67
N TYR A 50 5.40 -2.01 4.14
CA TYR A 50 4.68 -1.65 5.36
C TYR A 50 3.17 -1.78 5.20
N LEU A 51 2.59 -1.17 4.16
CA LEU A 51 1.14 -1.14 3.98
C LEU A 51 0.56 -2.51 3.62
N SER A 52 1.16 -3.22 2.68
CA SER A 52 0.61 -4.50 2.24
C SER A 52 0.96 -5.65 3.18
N SER A 53 2.22 -5.77 3.60
CA SER A 53 2.64 -6.96 4.35
C SER A 53 2.54 -6.78 5.87
N VAL A 54 3.01 -5.65 6.41
CA VAL A 54 3.09 -5.48 7.86
C VAL A 54 1.74 -5.06 8.45
N ILE A 55 1.19 -3.93 8.00
CA ILE A 55 -0.04 -3.40 8.60
C ILE A 55 -1.30 -4.15 8.12
N HIS A 56 -1.35 -4.50 6.84
CA HIS A 56 -2.49 -5.20 6.24
C HIS A 56 -2.52 -6.68 6.67
N MET A 57 -1.60 -7.50 6.16
CA MET A 57 -1.61 -8.93 6.44
C MET A 57 -1.19 -9.25 7.87
N GLY A 58 -0.21 -8.54 8.42
CA GLY A 58 0.29 -8.78 9.77
C GLY A 58 -0.69 -8.32 10.84
N ILE A 59 -1.07 -7.04 10.83
CA ILE A 59 -1.80 -6.43 11.95
C ILE A 59 -3.31 -6.48 11.73
N ALA A 60 -3.81 -6.05 10.56
CA ALA A 60 -5.25 -6.00 10.34
C ALA A 60 -5.87 -7.39 10.25
N HIS A 61 -5.27 -8.31 9.49
CA HIS A 61 -5.74 -9.69 9.32
C HIS A 61 -5.11 -10.69 10.27
N ARG A 62 -4.06 -10.32 11.00
CA ARG A 62 -3.33 -11.22 11.92
C ARG A 62 -2.85 -12.51 11.23
N ALA A 63 -2.57 -12.44 9.92
CA ALA A 63 -2.11 -13.56 9.13
C ALA A 63 -0.60 -13.83 9.29
N LEU A 64 0.14 -12.81 9.73
CA LEU A 64 1.59 -12.86 9.96
C LEU A 64 1.92 -12.28 11.34
N ASP A 65 2.77 -12.98 12.08
CA ASP A 65 3.41 -12.47 13.29
C ASP A 65 4.87 -12.13 13.01
N TYR A 66 5.17 -10.85 13.03
CA TYR A 66 6.53 -10.33 12.82
C TYR A 66 7.28 -10.15 14.13
N LYS A 67 8.61 -10.13 14.07
CA LYS A 67 9.43 -9.70 15.21
C LYS A 67 9.07 -8.27 15.59
N GLU A 68 8.81 -8.05 16.86
CA GLU A 68 8.34 -6.76 17.38
C GLU A 68 9.26 -5.60 17.00
N TRP A 69 10.58 -5.75 17.18
CA TRP A 69 11.54 -4.71 16.80
C TRP A 69 11.43 -4.32 15.33
N PHE A 70 11.14 -5.29 14.44
CA PHE A 70 10.97 -5.02 13.02
C PHE A 70 9.71 -4.19 12.77
N VAL A 71 8.59 -4.57 13.40
CA VAL A 71 7.33 -3.80 13.30
C VAL A 71 7.53 -2.36 13.79
N GLN A 72 8.17 -2.21 14.94
CA GLN A 72 8.46 -0.89 15.52
C GLN A 72 9.31 -0.03 14.57
N THR A 73 10.40 -0.61 14.06
CA THR A 73 11.33 0.09 13.17
C THR A 73 10.67 0.46 11.84
N ILE A 74 10.05 -0.51 11.16
CA ILE A 74 9.45 -0.26 9.83
C ILE A 74 8.28 0.72 9.92
N THR A 75 7.55 0.77 11.03
CA THR A 75 6.49 1.75 11.28
C THR A 75 7.05 3.17 11.27
N VAL A 76 8.12 3.42 12.00
CA VAL A 76 8.78 4.74 12.03
C VAL A 76 9.40 5.08 10.69
N VAL A 77 10.14 4.13 10.10
CA VAL A 77 10.81 4.32 8.80
C VAL A 77 9.82 4.62 7.69
N ASN A 78 8.71 3.86 7.60
CA ASN A 78 7.68 4.14 6.60
C ASN A 78 7.05 5.52 6.79
N ASN A 79 6.67 5.87 8.02
CA ASN A 79 5.99 7.13 8.28
C ASN A 79 6.91 8.35 8.17
N THR A 80 8.22 8.14 8.12
CA THR A 80 9.22 9.18 7.83
C THR A 80 9.56 9.26 6.35
N PHE A 81 9.85 8.14 5.69
CA PHE A 81 10.43 8.11 4.35
C PHE A 81 9.48 7.55 3.27
N GLY A 82 8.52 6.70 3.63
CA GLY A 82 7.55 6.12 2.70
C GLY A 82 6.29 6.96 2.57
N VAL A 83 5.13 6.31 2.78
CA VAL A 83 3.81 6.93 2.77
C VAL A 83 3.31 7.05 4.20
N TYR A 84 3.07 8.29 4.65
CA TYR A 84 2.52 8.50 5.99
C TYR A 84 1.12 7.88 6.10
N VAL A 85 0.93 7.10 7.16
CA VAL A 85 -0.35 6.53 7.54
C VAL A 85 -0.47 6.45 9.07
N ASN A 86 -1.62 6.84 9.61
CA ASN A 86 -1.94 6.54 11.01
C ASN A 86 -2.34 5.06 11.11
N PRO A 87 -1.54 4.19 11.75
CA PRO A 87 -1.77 2.76 11.73
C PRO A 87 -3.06 2.35 12.44
N VAL A 88 -3.42 3.02 13.53
CA VAL A 88 -4.63 2.73 14.31
C VAL A 88 -5.88 3.02 13.48
N THR A 89 -5.93 4.22 12.88
CA THR A 89 -7.05 4.62 12.03
C THR A 89 -7.14 3.73 10.79
N TRP A 90 -6.01 3.38 10.18
CA TRP A 90 -5.96 2.53 8.99
C TRP A 90 -6.49 1.12 9.27
N VAL A 91 -6.00 0.47 10.35
CA VAL A 91 -6.44 -0.88 10.72
C VAL A 91 -7.92 -0.91 11.08
N ASN A 92 -8.38 0.06 11.87
CA ASN A 92 -9.80 0.18 12.21
C ASN A 92 -10.67 0.32 10.94
N ARG A 93 -10.29 1.24 10.05
CA ARG A 93 -10.98 1.46 8.77
C ARG A 93 -11.01 0.18 7.94
N HIS A 94 -9.89 -0.54 7.85
CA HIS A 94 -9.78 -1.76 7.06
C HIS A 94 -10.62 -2.92 7.63
N ARG A 95 -10.60 -3.12 8.95
CA ARG A 95 -11.44 -4.11 9.62
C ARG A 95 -12.94 -3.82 9.46
N LEU A 96 -13.34 -2.54 9.50
CA LEU A 96 -14.72 -2.12 9.21
C LEU A 96 -15.10 -2.36 7.76
N HIS A 97 -14.18 -2.09 6.83
CA HIS A 97 -14.37 -2.37 5.42
C HIS A 97 -14.66 -3.86 5.18
N HIS A 98 -13.84 -4.77 5.71
CA HIS A 98 -14.11 -6.21 5.61
C HIS A 98 -15.43 -6.65 6.27
N LYS A 99 -15.83 -5.98 7.34
CA LYS A 99 -17.09 -6.30 8.03
C LYS A 99 -18.30 -5.88 7.22
N PHE A 100 -18.26 -4.72 6.57
CA PHE A 100 -19.42 -4.13 5.89
C PHE A 100 -19.30 -4.12 4.37
N SER A 101 -18.15 -4.39 3.83
CA SER A 101 -17.73 -4.44 2.42
C SER A 101 -18.77 -3.93 1.42
N ASP A 102 -18.58 -2.71 0.91
CA ASP A 102 -19.45 -2.04 -0.07
C ASP A 102 -20.91 -1.78 0.36
N HIS A 103 -21.25 -2.05 1.63
CA HIS A 103 -22.59 -1.81 2.20
C HIS A 103 -22.61 -0.56 3.10
N PRO A 104 -23.81 -0.10 3.55
CA PRO A 104 -23.91 0.96 4.53
C PRO A 104 -23.11 0.65 5.80
N GLY A 105 -22.24 1.58 6.20
CA GLY A 105 -21.29 1.39 7.31
C GLY A 105 -19.85 1.08 6.87
N ASP A 106 -19.64 0.75 5.60
CA ASP A 106 -18.30 0.62 5.05
C ASP A 106 -17.64 2.00 4.89
N PRO A 107 -16.53 2.24 5.57
CA PRO A 107 -15.79 3.50 5.42
C PRO A 107 -15.09 3.62 4.06
N ASN A 108 -14.95 2.52 3.33
CA ASN A 108 -14.35 2.44 2.00
C ASN A 108 -15.40 2.24 0.89
N LYS A 109 -16.67 2.47 1.15
CA LYS A 109 -17.76 2.42 0.16
C LYS A 109 -17.61 3.54 -0.88
N LEU A 110 -16.49 3.52 -1.60
CA LEU A 110 -16.03 4.66 -2.39
C LEU A 110 -16.38 4.52 -3.87
N SER A 111 -16.42 3.28 -4.38
CA SER A 111 -16.71 3.03 -5.80
C SER A 111 -18.12 3.46 -6.19
N SER A 112 -19.12 3.23 -5.32
CA SER A 112 -20.51 3.67 -5.55
C SER A 112 -20.68 5.19 -5.55
N ASP A 113 -19.79 5.91 -4.87
CA ASP A 113 -19.81 7.36 -4.78
C ASP A 113 -19.07 8.04 -5.95
N GLY A 114 -18.40 7.24 -6.80
CA GLY A 114 -17.71 7.67 -8.00
C GLY A 114 -16.27 8.14 -7.79
N PHE A 115 -15.56 8.30 -8.91
CA PHE A 115 -14.11 8.58 -8.95
C PHE A 115 -13.71 9.83 -8.13
N TRP A 116 -14.37 10.94 -8.31
CA TRP A 116 -13.99 12.20 -7.66
C TRP A 116 -14.21 12.17 -6.16
N ARG A 117 -15.26 11.51 -5.71
CA ARG A 117 -15.50 11.34 -4.27
C ARG A 117 -14.46 10.43 -3.64
N THR A 118 -14.10 9.33 -4.30
CA THR A 118 -13.03 8.43 -3.84
C THR A 118 -11.71 9.16 -3.76
N LEU A 119 -11.34 9.92 -4.81
CA LEU A 119 -10.11 10.72 -4.84
C LEU A 119 -10.06 11.71 -3.66
N TYR A 120 -11.16 12.44 -3.42
CA TYR A 120 -11.27 13.34 -2.29
C TYR A 120 -11.03 12.62 -0.95
N LEU A 121 -11.66 11.46 -0.75
CA LEU A 121 -11.53 10.69 0.48
C LEU A 121 -10.15 10.04 0.64
N CYS A 122 -9.44 9.76 -0.45
CA CYS A 122 -8.04 9.34 -0.41
C CYS A 122 -7.09 10.46 0.04
N LEU A 123 -7.49 11.72 -0.16
CA LEU A 123 -6.69 12.89 0.22
C LEU A 123 -7.01 13.40 1.63
N MET A 124 -8.20 13.10 2.16
CA MET A 124 -8.66 13.64 3.43
C MET A 124 -8.39 12.70 4.60
N PRO A 125 -8.09 13.25 5.79
CA PRO A 125 -8.01 12.44 7.01
C PRO A 125 -9.34 11.76 7.29
N TYR A 126 -9.30 10.46 7.51
CA TYR A 126 -10.46 9.67 7.86
C TYR A 126 -10.73 9.74 9.38
N LYS A 127 -11.95 10.07 9.76
CA LYS A 127 -12.42 9.95 11.14
C LYS A 127 -13.29 8.70 11.24
N CYS A 128 -12.84 7.73 12.02
CA CYS A 128 -13.63 6.52 12.24
C CYS A 128 -14.74 6.80 13.27
N ALA A 129 -15.97 6.54 12.89
CA ALA A 129 -17.13 6.76 13.78
C ALA A 129 -17.33 5.62 14.81
N ALA A 130 -16.76 4.44 14.55
CA ALA A 130 -16.89 3.26 15.41
C ALA A 130 -15.51 2.62 15.64
N ASN A 131 -15.21 2.27 16.88
CA ASN A 131 -14.01 1.54 17.22
C ASN A 131 -14.23 0.04 16.99
N MET A 132 -13.48 -0.54 16.09
CA MET A 132 -13.27 -1.99 16.07
C MET A 132 -12.11 -2.29 17.02
N ALA A 133 -12.13 -3.44 17.71
CA ALA A 133 -11.11 -3.82 18.67
C ALA A 133 -9.68 -3.55 18.10
N THR A 134 -9.07 -2.50 18.60
CA THR A 134 -7.72 -2.05 18.24
C THR A 134 -6.79 -1.99 19.45
N ASP A 135 -7.21 -2.58 20.56
CA ASP A 135 -6.46 -2.58 21.82
C ASP A 135 -5.08 -3.21 21.66
N ASP A 136 -4.99 -4.22 20.78
CA ASP A 136 -3.75 -4.87 20.39
C ASP A 136 -2.73 -3.94 19.70
N ILE A 137 -3.17 -2.76 19.23
CA ILE A 137 -2.35 -1.82 18.44
C ILE A 137 -1.83 -0.68 19.33
N PHE A 138 -2.59 -0.28 20.35
CA PHE A 138 -2.25 0.88 21.18
C PHE A 138 -1.06 0.67 22.11
N GLU A 139 -0.68 -0.57 22.39
CA GLU A 139 0.47 -0.87 23.26
C GLU A 139 1.82 -0.54 22.59
N SER A 140 1.87 -0.52 21.26
CA SER A 140 3.08 -0.22 20.50
C SER A 140 3.50 1.26 20.64
N TRP A 141 4.71 1.51 21.12
CA TRP A 141 5.26 2.86 21.23
C TRP A 141 5.36 3.55 19.87
N SER A 142 5.75 2.81 18.82
CA SER A 142 5.89 3.38 17.49
C SER A 142 4.53 3.80 16.90
N PHE A 143 3.48 3.02 17.16
CA PHE A 143 2.13 3.37 16.71
C PHE A 143 1.60 4.63 17.42
N ARG A 144 1.85 4.74 18.73
CA ARG A 144 1.53 5.98 19.48
C ARG A 144 2.30 7.18 18.93
N LEU A 145 3.60 7.01 18.67
CA LEU A 145 4.44 8.06 18.11
C LEU A 145 3.92 8.54 16.75
N VAL A 146 3.75 7.63 15.80
CA VAL A 146 3.36 8.01 14.43
C VAL A 146 1.89 8.44 14.33
N SER A 147 1.05 8.09 15.30
CA SER A 147 -0.33 8.60 15.37
C SER A 147 -0.43 10.03 15.89
N ASN A 148 0.66 10.57 16.42
CA ASN A 148 0.69 11.96 16.87
C ASN A 148 0.69 12.91 15.65
N PRO A 149 -0.24 13.88 15.57
CA PRO A 149 -0.31 14.80 14.43
C PRO A 149 0.94 15.69 14.28
N VAL A 150 1.63 16.00 15.38
CA VAL A 150 2.90 16.74 15.32
C VAL A 150 3.96 15.89 14.61
N TYR A 151 4.07 14.60 14.96
CA TYR A 151 4.97 13.68 14.26
C TYR A 151 4.65 13.61 12.76
N ALA A 152 3.38 13.56 12.39
CA ALA A 152 2.96 13.52 10.99
C ALA A 152 3.53 14.70 10.18
N VAL A 153 3.50 15.89 10.73
CA VAL A 153 4.05 17.10 10.08
C VAL A 153 5.58 17.09 10.10
N VAL A 154 6.17 16.88 11.28
CA VAL A 154 7.63 16.94 11.48
C VAL A 154 8.35 15.89 10.64
N SER A 155 7.83 14.67 10.55
CA SER A 155 8.45 13.61 9.75
C SER A 155 8.46 13.93 8.26
N GLN A 156 7.39 14.53 7.73
CA GLN A 156 7.33 14.91 6.32
C GLN A 156 8.23 16.13 6.01
N VAL A 157 8.28 17.11 6.90
CA VAL A 157 9.22 18.24 6.80
C VAL A 157 10.66 17.73 6.86
N PHE A 158 10.96 16.81 7.77
CA PHE A 158 12.29 16.19 7.88
C PHE A 158 12.67 15.43 6.60
N ASN A 159 11.78 14.57 6.08
CA ASN A 159 12.01 13.84 4.84
C ASN A 159 12.31 14.78 3.66
N PHE A 160 11.45 15.78 3.48
CA PHE A 160 11.63 16.77 2.43
C PHE A 160 12.93 17.58 2.61
N GLY A 161 13.20 18.05 3.83
CA GLY A 161 14.41 18.80 4.17
C GLY A 161 15.69 17.98 3.94
N LEU A 162 15.67 16.70 4.31
CA LEU A 162 16.80 15.80 4.04
C LEU A 162 17.03 15.63 2.53
N LEU A 163 15.96 15.41 1.76
CA LEU A 163 16.07 15.32 0.31
C LEU A 163 16.64 16.61 -0.29
N TRP A 164 16.11 17.77 0.14
CA TRP A 164 16.63 19.06 -0.31
C TRP A 164 18.11 19.26 0.03
N LEU A 165 18.54 18.94 1.24
CA LEU A 165 19.96 19.01 1.62
C LEU A 165 20.84 18.09 0.78
N LEU A 166 20.35 16.89 0.44
CA LEU A 166 21.09 15.92 -0.37
C LEU A 166 21.28 16.37 -1.83
N VAL A 167 20.24 17.01 -2.41
CA VAL A 167 20.29 17.42 -3.83
C VAL A 167 20.73 18.88 -4.02
N GLY A 168 20.71 19.69 -2.97
CA GLY A 168 21.14 21.09 -2.98
C GLY A 168 20.22 22.05 -3.78
N ASP A 169 19.08 21.58 -4.28
CA ASP A 169 18.14 22.37 -5.09
C ASP A 169 16.70 22.15 -4.64
N LEU A 170 16.02 23.24 -4.28
CA LEU A 170 14.66 23.18 -3.74
C LEU A 170 13.64 22.74 -4.80
N THR A 171 13.79 23.22 -6.05
CA THR A 171 12.87 22.87 -7.14
C THR A 171 12.98 21.39 -7.46
N PHE A 172 14.19 20.90 -7.60
CA PHE A 172 14.44 19.49 -7.89
C PHE A 172 13.95 18.56 -6.76
N ALA A 173 14.23 18.90 -5.51
CA ALA A 173 13.70 18.20 -4.35
C ALA A 173 12.16 18.17 -4.35
N SER A 174 11.52 19.29 -4.66
CA SER A 174 10.06 19.41 -4.75
C SER A 174 9.49 18.50 -5.85
N VAL A 175 10.10 18.48 -7.02
CA VAL A 175 9.69 17.63 -8.14
C VAL A 175 9.75 16.15 -7.74
N ILE A 176 10.87 15.71 -7.19
CA ILE A 176 11.04 14.30 -6.74
C ILE A 176 9.98 13.96 -5.69
N TRP A 177 9.84 14.78 -4.67
CA TRP A 177 8.98 14.51 -3.52
C TRP A 177 7.49 14.51 -3.88
N LEU A 178 7.01 15.52 -4.62
CA LEU A 178 5.61 15.67 -4.99
C LEU A 178 5.16 14.60 -5.99
N THR A 179 5.98 14.32 -7.00
CA THR A 179 5.58 13.35 -8.03
C THR A 179 5.48 11.93 -7.46
N PHE A 180 6.35 11.57 -6.51
CA PHE A 180 6.18 10.31 -5.78
C PHE A 180 4.84 10.27 -5.02
N ARG A 181 4.38 11.38 -4.41
CA ARG A 181 3.06 11.45 -3.74
C ARG A 181 1.90 11.25 -4.72
N VAL A 182 2.02 11.75 -5.94
CA VAL A 182 1.03 11.50 -7.00
C VAL A 182 0.97 10.02 -7.35
N PHE A 183 2.11 9.34 -7.45
CA PHE A 183 2.14 7.89 -7.68
C PHE A 183 1.53 7.10 -6.50
N ALA A 184 1.86 7.46 -5.27
CA ALA A 184 1.26 6.85 -4.08
C ALA A 184 -0.27 7.05 -4.02
N LEU A 185 -0.76 8.21 -4.46
CA LEU A 185 -2.20 8.47 -4.60
C LEU A 185 -2.84 7.57 -5.66
N TRP A 186 -2.17 7.36 -6.80
CA TRP A 186 -2.64 6.44 -7.83
C TRP A 186 -2.73 5.00 -7.29
N ILE A 187 -1.74 4.51 -6.51
CA ILE A 187 -1.80 3.21 -5.83
C ILE A 187 -3.04 3.14 -4.92
N ASN A 188 -3.27 4.18 -4.13
CA ASN A 188 -4.42 4.24 -3.23
C ASN A 188 -5.76 4.22 -4.01
N MET A 189 -5.83 4.89 -5.16
CA MET A 189 -6.98 4.84 -6.05
C MET A 189 -7.17 3.45 -6.69
N ILE A 190 -6.10 2.72 -7.03
CA ILE A 190 -6.21 1.33 -7.46
C ILE A 190 -6.97 0.52 -6.42
N GLN A 191 -6.53 0.58 -5.15
CA GLN A 191 -7.07 -0.23 -4.07
C GLN A 191 -8.49 0.16 -3.64
N ASN A 192 -8.86 1.45 -3.73
CA ASN A 192 -10.14 1.93 -3.19
C ASN A 192 -11.20 2.18 -4.26
N TYR A 193 -10.82 2.41 -5.52
CA TYR A 193 -11.77 2.70 -6.58
C TYR A 193 -11.82 1.58 -7.62
N TRP A 194 -10.71 1.35 -8.33
CA TRP A 194 -10.74 0.42 -9.48
C TRP A 194 -10.94 -1.04 -9.08
N THR A 195 -10.45 -1.46 -7.92
CA THR A 195 -10.68 -2.81 -7.41
C THR A 195 -12.05 -3.01 -6.74
N HIS A 196 -12.88 -1.99 -6.60
CA HIS A 196 -14.25 -2.06 -6.09
C HIS A 196 -15.30 -1.62 -7.10
N ASP A 197 -14.92 -1.52 -8.37
CA ASP A 197 -15.83 -1.18 -9.48
C ASP A 197 -15.86 -2.34 -10.49
N ARG A 198 -17.03 -3.00 -10.58
CA ARG A 198 -17.24 -4.18 -11.42
C ARG A 198 -16.98 -3.97 -12.91
N ARG A 199 -16.77 -2.73 -13.36
CA ARG A 199 -16.36 -2.40 -14.73
C ARG A 199 -14.90 -2.71 -15.02
N PHE A 200 -14.07 -2.94 -13.97
CA PHE A 200 -12.63 -3.15 -14.08
C PHE A 200 -12.22 -4.52 -13.56
N GLY A 201 -11.12 -5.05 -14.09
CA GLY A 201 -10.57 -6.32 -13.63
C GLY A 201 -11.43 -7.55 -13.96
N TYR A 202 -11.34 -8.55 -13.11
CA TYR A 202 -12.09 -9.80 -13.18
C TYR A 202 -12.48 -10.28 -11.77
N ARG A 203 -13.48 -11.16 -11.68
CA ARG A 203 -13.86 -11.83 -10.44
C ARG A 203 -13.62 -13.33 -10.59
N ARG A 204 -13.07 -13.91 -9.54
CA ARG A 204 -12.95 -15.35 -9.38
C ARG A 204 -14.07 -15.91 -8.50
N TYR A 205 -14.36 -15.19 -7.44
CA TYR A 205 -15.37 -15.53 -6.46
C TYR A 205 -16.55 -14.58 -6.59
N ASP A 206 -17.71 -15.14 -6.85
CA ASP A 206 -18.93 -14.35 -6.98
C ASP A 206 -19.62 -14.29 -5.61
N ASP A 207 -19.21 -13.32 -4.80
CA ASP A 207 -19.87 -12.99 -3.54
C ASP A 207 -20.69 -11.72 -3.77
N GLU A 208 -22.01 -11.85 -3.60
CA GLU A 208 -22.94 -10.73 -3.77
C GLU A 208 -22.74 -9.63 -2.71
N ARG A 209 -22.06 -9.97 -1.60
CA ARG A 209 -21.82 -9.05 -0.49
C ARG A 209 -20.78 -7.99 -0.76
N ASP A 210 -19.96 -8.12 -1.81
CA ASP A 210 -18.97 -7.12 -2.15
C ASP A 210 -18.83 -6.88 -3.67
N ASN A 211 -18.16 -5.79 -4.05
CA ASN A 211 -17.81 -5.46 -5.42
C ASN A 211 -16.33 -5.71 -5.74
N ALA A 212 -15.60 -6.39 -4.86
CA ALA A 212 -14.17 -6.60 -5.00
C ALA A 212 -13.81 -7.28 -6.33
N MET A 213 -12.83 -6.73 -7.01
CA MET A 213 -12.33 -7.17 -8.31
C MET A 213 -10.83 -7.47 -8.22
N ASN A 214 -10.35 -8.41 -9.03
CA ASN A 214 -8.93 -8.62 -9.22
C ASN A 214 -8.43 -7.77 -10.39
N ILE A 215 -7.36 -7.03 -10.19
CA ILE A 215 -6.60 -6.37 -11.24
C ILE A 215 -5.28 -7.12 -11.36
N GLY A 216 -5.13 -7.92 -12.44
CA GLY A 216 -4.01 -8.85 -12.60
C GLY A 216 -2.85 -8.32 -13.46
N GLU A 217 -2.91 -7.08 -13.96
CA GLU A 217 -1.86 -6.51 -14.80
C GLU A 217 -0.59 -6.22 -13.98
N TRP A 218 0.56 -6.43 -14.61
CA TRP A 218 1.87 -6.37 -13.97
C TRP A 218 2.13 -5.09 -13.15
N LEU A 219 1.81 -3.91 -13.71
CA LEU A 219 2.09 -2.64 -13.04
C LEU A 219 1.25 -2.46 -11.78
N PRO A 220 -0.09 -2.61 -11.78
CA PRO A 220 -0.89 -2.56 -10.56
C PRO A 220 -0.47 -3.59 -9.51
N VAL A 221 -0.24 -4.85 -9.92
CA VAL A 221 0.16 -5.93 -9.00
C VAL A 221 1.48 -5.60 -8.31
N THR A 222 2.48 -5.17 -9.08
CA THR A 222 3.78 -4.79 -8.51
C THR A 222 3.66 -3.54 -7.64
N ALA A 223 2.98 -2.49 -8.13
CA ALA A 223 2.85 -1.23 -7.42
C ALA A 223 2.12 -1.37 -6.07
N THR A 224 1.11 -2.22 -6.01
CA THR A 224 0.28 -2.45 -4.80
C THR A 224 0.76 -3.60 -3.93
N PHE A 225 1.88 -4.27 -4.26
CA PHE A 225 2.31 -5.50 -3.59
C PHE A 225 1.19 -6.56 -3.58
N SER A 226 0.58 -6.76 -4.75
CA SER A 226 -0.55 -7.68 -5.01
C SER A 226 -1.87 -7.34 -4.33
N ALA A 227 -1.94 -6.27 -3.51
CA ALA A 227 -3.18 -5.89 -2.84
C ALA A 227 -4.32 -5.51 -3.80
N CYS A 228 -4.04 -5.36 -5.10
CA CYS A 228 -5.08 -5.19 -6.13
C CYS A 228 -5.76 -6.51 -6.58
N LEU A 229 -5.35 -7.66 -6.06
CA LEU A 229 -6.08 -8.93 -6.19
C LEU A 229 -7.18 -8.99 -5.11
N GLN A 230 -8.06 -8.00 -5.12
CA GLN A 230 -9.00 -7.74 -4.01
C GLN A 230 -10.11 -8.79 -3.92
N ASN A 231 -10.61 -9.34 -5.02
CA ASN A 231 -11.63 -10.39 -4.95
C ASN A 231 -11.09 -11.67 -4.31
N ASN A 232 -9.84 -12.05 -4.61
CA ASN A 232 -9.18 -13.16 -3.94
C ASN A 232 -8.99 -12.87 -2.45
N HIS A 233 -8.54 -11.65 -2.14
CA HIS A 233 -8.30 -11.20 -0.78
C HIS A 233 -9.58 -11.15 0.07
N HIS A 234 -10.67 -10.58 -0.45
CA HIS A 234 -11.96 -10.51 0.26
C HIS A 234 -12.57 -11.89 0.48
N HIS A 235 -12.38 -12.81 -0.46
CA HIS A 235 -12.81 -14.20 -0.29
C HIS A 235 -12.02 -14.92 0.82
N SER A 236 -10.73 -14.65 0.94
CA SER A 236 -9.85 -15.35 1.88
C SER A 236 -8.85 -14.40 2.55
N PRO A 237 -9.31 -13.47 3.42
CA PRO A 237 -8.48 -12.38 3.95
C PRO A 237 -7.35 -12.84 4.86
N GLY A 238 -7.39 -14.07 5.37
CA GLY A 238 -6.33 -14.68 6.17
C GLY A 238 -5.24 -15.39 5.36
N LEU A 239 -5.39 -15.52 4.04
CA LEU A 239 -4.37 -16.14 3.20
C LEU A 239 -3.24 -15.17 2.88
N LEU A 240 -1.99 -15.62 3.07
CA LEU A 240 -0.81 -14.82 2.76
C LEU A 240 -0.59 -14.63 1.27
N ARG A 241 -0.95 -15.63 0.49
CA ARG A 241 -0.88 -15.61 -0.96
C ARG A 241 -2.17 -15.03 -1.51
N LEU A 242 -2.06 -13.91 -2.21
CA LEU A 242 -3.20 -13.24 -2.84
C LEU A 242 -3.47 -13.79 -4.26
N SER A 243 -2.48 -14.44 -4.90
CA SER A 243 -2.72 -15.18 -6.15
C SER A 243 -3.35 -16.54 -5.85
N HIS A 244 -4.50 -16.82 -6.44
CA HIS A 244 -5.22 -18.08 -6.28
C HIS A 244 -5.14 -18.97 -7.55
N GLU A 245 -4.49 -18.47 -8.62
CA GLU A 245 -4.18 -19.19 -9.84
C GLU A 245 -2.68 -19.15 -10.15
N GLU A 246 -2.19 -20.11 -10.93
CA GLU A 246 -0.78 -20.15 -11.36
C GLU A 246 -0.41 -19.00 -12.30
N CYS A 247 -1.37 -18.51 -13.08
CA CYS A 247 -1.15 -17.37 -13.98
C CYS A 247 -1.17 -16.02 -13.28
N GLU A 248 -1.59 -15.94 -12.02
CA GLU A 248 -1.60 -14.71 -11.25
C GLU A 248 -0.22 -14.46 -10.64
N TYR A 249 0.36 -13.32 -10.96
CA TYR A 249 1.61 -12.86 -10.34
C TYR A 249 1.35 -12.32 -8.93
N ASP A 250 2.17 -12.71 -7.95
CA ASP A 250 2.04 -12.27 -6.55
C ASP A 250 3.37 -11.73 -6.00
N PHE A 251 3.58 -10.42 -6.20
CA PHE A 251 4.74 -9.72 -5.69
C PHE A 251 4.72 -9.58 -4.15
N GLY A 252 3.53 -9.41 -3.57
CA GLY A 252 3.35 -9.31 -2.12
C GLY A 252 3.80 -10.59 -1.41
N PHE A 253 3.37 -11.75 -1.91
CA PHE A 253 3.80 -13.04 -1.37
C PHE A 253 5.30 -13.29 -1.52
N ALA A 254 5.90 -12.86 -2.65
CA ALA A 254 7.35 -12.95 -2.82
C ALA A 254 8.09 -12.15 -1.75
N THR A 255 7.60 -10.96 -1.39
CA THR A 255 8.20 -10.14 -0.31
C THR A 255 8.02 -10.79 1.07
N VAL A 256 6.87 -11.41 1.37
CA VAL A 256 6.65 -12.17 2.61
C VAL A 256 7.64 -13.33 2.73
N ARG A 257 7.88 -14.07 1.63
CA ARG A 257 8.88 -15.15 1.60
C ARG A 257 10.29 -14.64 1.89
N ALA A 258 10.67 -13.51 1.29
CA ALA A 258 11.97 -12.88 1.56
C ALA A 258 12.12 -12.47 3.03
N MET A 259 11.10 -11.87 3.64
CA MET A 259 11.12 -11.51 5.05
C MET A 259 11.18 -12.73 5.98
N LYS A 260 10.52 -13.83 5.61
CA LYS A 260 10.63 -15.10 6.33
C LYS A 260 12.06 -15.67 6.25
N ALA A 261 12.67 -15.65 5.06
CA ALA A 261 14.06 -16.09 4.87
C ALA A 261 15.06 -15.23 5.68
N LEU A 262 14.78 -13.93 5.84
CA LEU A 262 15.56 -13.02 6.70
C LEU A 262 15.27 -13.20 8.20
N GLY A 263 14.40 -14.13 8.57
CA GLY A 263 14.04 -14.40 9.96
C GLY A 263 13.24 -13.27 10.64
N LEU A 264 12.55 -12.42 9.88
CA LEU A 264 11.74 -11.32 10.41
C LEU A 264 10.32 -11.76 10.81
N VAL A 265 9.85 -12.88 10.29
CA VAL A 265 8.55 -13.50 10.59
C VAL A 265 8.73 -14.54 11.68
N ARG A 266 7.95 -14.45 12.77
CA ARG A 266 7.92 -15.43 13.89
C ARG A 266 7.02 -16.60 13.54
N ALA A 267 5.79 -16.31 13.13
CA ALA A 267 4.78 -17.30 12.82
C ALA A 267 3.87 -16.83 11.71
N THR A 268 3.22 -17.80 11.07
CA THR A 268 2.10 -17.59 10.17
C THR A 268 0.85 -18.16 10.81
N SER A 269 -0.30 -17.52 10.69
CA SER A 269 -1.52 -18.07 11.25
C SER A 269 -1.84 -19.40 10.56
N SER A 270 -1.90 -20.48 11.34
CA SER A 270 -2.28 -21.81 10.86
C SER A 270 -3.78 -21.97 10.59
N GLY A 271 -4.57 -20.89 10.83
CA GLY A 271 -6.03 -20.92 10.79
C GLY A 271 -6.69 -20.47 9.50
N ALA A 272 -5.91 -20.00 8.52
CA ALA A 272 -6.45 -19.70 7.20
C ALA A 272 -6.81 -21.01 6.50
N LYS A 273 -8.08 -21.42 6.56
CA LYS A 273 -8.59 -22.49 5.72
C LYS A 273 -8.37 -22.08 4.26
N LEU A 274 -7.58 -22.86 3.55
CA LEU A 274 -7.42 -22.70 2.11
C LEU A 274 -8.79 -22.79 1.45
N PRO A 275 -9.10 -21.92 0.50
CA PRO A 275 -10.19 -22.19 -0.41
C PRO A 275 -9.98 -23.58 -1.02
N LYS A 276 -11.04 -24.38 -1.10
CA LYS A 276 -10.97 -25.78 -1.59
C LYS A 276 -10.34 -25.91 -2.97
N ASP A 277 -10.28 -24.80 -3.70
CA ASP A 277 -9.88 -24.73 -5.11
C ASP A 277 -8.43 -24.26 -5.31
N VAL A 278 -7.68 -23.95 -4.25
CA VAL A 278 -6.26 -23.56 -4.37
C VAL A 278 -5.40 -24.82 -4.31
N PRO A 279 -4.60 -25.14 -5.36
CA PRO A 279 -3.76 -26.33 -5.34
C PRO A 279 -2.76 -26.28 -4.17
N LEU A 280 -2.72 -27.34 -3.37
CA LEU A 280 -1.83 -27.45 -2.20
C LEU A 280 -0.34 -27.25 -2.56
N ALA A 281 0.07 -27.66 -3.75
CA ALA A 281 1.42 -27.45 -4.27
C ALA A 281 1.82 -25.97 -4.40
N SER A 282 0.83 -25.07 -4.52
CA SER A 282 1.06 -23.63 -4.63
C SER A 282 1.34 -22.94 -3.29
N LEU A 283 1.27 -23.66 -2.17
CA LEU A 283 1.29 -23.13 -0.81
C LEU A 283 2.51 -23.58 0.01
N ASN A 284 3.41 -24.32 -0.60
CA ASN A 284 4.65 -24.68 0.05
C ASN A 284 5.55 -23.45 0.23
N PHE A 285 5.78 -23.11 1.51
CA PHE A 285 6.74 -22.12 1.96
C PHE A 285 8.18 -22.62 1.79
#